data_b45263c66a96110b4add861687e0aa1f
#
_entry.id   b45263c66a96110b4add861687e0aa1f
#
_cell.length_a   1.000
_cell.length_b   1.000
_cell.length_c   1.000
_cell.angle_alpha   90.00
_cell.angle_beta   90.00
_cell.angle_gamma   90.00
#
_symmetry.space_group_name_H-M   'P 1'
#
loop_
_entity.id
_entity.type
_entity.pdbx_description
1 polymer ?
#
loop_
_entity_poly.entity_id
_entity_poly.type
_entity_poly.pdbx_seq_one_letter_code
_entity_poly.pdbx_strand_id
1 'polypeptide(L)'
;MTPEFTHCALHVRDLDQSIAFYESYCGLGIVKEHGQGDARTVWMAHENDDRARFVLVLLGGGPDHAQGKDDMTHYGFAVPSRADVDAIAERGRREGRLFWEPQEFPPPTGYLCAVRDPSGYIIEFSFGQPLGRNR
;
A
#
# COMPACT_ATOMS: atom_id res chain seq x y z
N MET A 1 10.87 16.23 22.65
CA MET A 1 10.71 14.83 22.23
C MET A 1 10.49 14.76 20.72
N THR A 2 10.82 13.65 20.09
CA THR A 2 10.62 13.47 18.66
C THR A 2 9.77 12.22 18.44
N PRO A 3 8.48 12.38 18.12
CA PRO A 3 7.62 11.21 17.83
C PRO A 3 8.12 10.43 16.62
N GLU A 4 7.95 9.11 16.65
CA GLU A 4 8.24 8.24 15.51
C GLU A 4 6.97 7.94 14.73
N PHE A 5 7.12 7.85 13.41
CA PHE A 5 6.04 7.43 12.52
C PHE A 5 5.97 5.90 12.56
N THR A 6 4.93 5.33 13.15
CA THR A 6 4.87 3.90 13.45
C THR A 6 3.90 3.11 12.59
N HIS A 7 2.81 3.74 12.15
CA HIS A 7 1.80 2.98 11.42
C HIS A 7 0.87 3.88 10.60
N CYS A 8 0.22 3.24 9.65
CA CYS A 8 -0.93 3.76 8.94
C CYS A 8 -2.06 2.75 9.12
N ALA A 9 -3.26 3.20 9.47
CA ALA A 9 -4.39 2.33 9.73
C ALA A 9 -5.48 2.55 8.69
N LEU A 10 -5.95 1.46 8.07
CA LEU A 10 -7.00 1.47 7.07
C LEU A 10 -8.20 0.69 7.60
N HIS A 11 -9.38 1.31 7.57
CA HIS A 11 -10.63 0.62 7.91
C HIS A 11 -11.14 -0.05 6.63
N VAL A 12 -11.19 -1.38 6.59
CA VAL A 12 -11.49 -2.16 5.38
C VAL A 12 -12.75 -2.98 5.55
N ARG A 13 -13.48 -3.21 4.46
CA ARG A 13 -14.73 -3.95 4.51
C ARG A 13 -14.47 -5.45 4.59
N ASP A 14 -13.70 -6.00 3.66
CA ASP A 14 -13.37 -7.42 3.59
C ASP A 14 -11.92 -7.62 3.97
N LEU A 15 -11.69 -7.96 5.23
CA LEU A 15 -10.34 -8.06 5.79
C LEU A 15 -9.51 -9.12 5.07
N ASP A 16 -10.09 -10.28 4.77
CA ASP A 16 -9.35 -11.36 4.12
C ASP A 16 -8.90 -11.00 2.71
N GLN A 17 -9.74 -10.31 1.94
CA GLN A 17 -9.35 -9.81 0.62
C GLN A 17 -8.24 -8.76 0.75
N SER A 18 -8.33 -7.88 1.73
CA SER A 18 -7.29 -6.86 1.95
C SER A 18 -5.96 -7.50 2.34
N ILE A 19 -5.97 -8.48 3.24
CA ILE A 19 -4.75 -9.22 3.60
C ILE A 19 -4.11 -9.84 2.35
N ALA A 20 -4.91 -10.55 1.56
CA ALA A 20 -4.40 -11.21 0.35
C ALA A 20 -3.80 -10.20 -0.65
N PHE A 21 -4.44 -9.04 -0.79
CA PHE A 21 -3.94 -7.96 -1.64
C PHE A 21 -2.55 -7.47 -1.16
N TYR A 22 -2.42 -7.13 0.12
CA TYR A 22 -1.17 -6.59 0.65
C TYR A 22 -0.05 -7.62 0.71
N GLU A 23 -0.40 -8.90 0.87
CA GLU A 23 0.58 -9.97 0.72
C GLU A 23 1.09 -10.06 -0.72
N SER A 24 0.20 -10.08 -1.71
CA SER A 24 0.57 -10.38 -3.08
C SER A 24 1.08 -9.18 -3.87
N TYR A 25 0.53 -7.98 -3.66
CA TYR A 25 1.02 -6.77 -4.34
C TYR A 25 2.22 -6.13 -3.65
N CYS A 26 2.25 -6.18 -2.32
CA CYS A 26 3.20 -5.40 -1.54
C CYS A 26 4.24 -6.23 -0.79
N GLY A 27 4.10 -7.55 -0.78
CA GLY A 27 5.04 -8.42 -0.07
C GLY A 27 4.98 -8.28 1.45
N LEU A 28 3.85 -7.84 1.99
CA LEU A 28 3.69 -7.73 3.44
C LEU A 28 3.26 -9.07 4.03
N GLY A 29 3.66 -9.32 5.28
CA GLY A 29 3.19 -10.47 6.05
C GLY A 29 2.53 -10.02 7.35
N ILE A 30 1.68 -10.87 7.92
CA ILE A 30 1.03 -10.60 9.20
C ILE A 30 2.06 -10.74 10.32
N VAL A 31 2.18 -9.71 11.17
CA VAL A 31 3.06 -9.73 12.34
C VAL A 31 2.28 -9.81 13.65
N LYS A 32 1.06 -9.32 13.69
CA LYS A 32 0.15 -9.44 14.84
C LYS A 32 -1.28 -9.41 14.39
N GLU A 33 -2.15 -10.05 15.14
CA GLU A 33 -3.59 -9.90 14.96
C GLU A 33 -4.31 -10.05 16.29
N HIS A 34 -5.44 -9.38 16.44
CA HIS A 34 -6.29 -9.50 17.62
C HIS A 34 -7.75 -9.23 17.26
N GLY A 35 -8.64 -9.63 18.14
CA GLY A 35 -10.07 -9.59 17.88
C GLY A 35 -10.54 -10.87 17.23
N GLN A 36 -11.80 -10.89 16.78
CA GLN A 36 -12.43 -12.08 16.20
C GLN A 36 -13.25 -11.73 14.98
N GLY A 37 -13.29 -12.68 14.02
CA GLY A 37 -14.13 -12.59 12.85
C GLY A 37 -13.73 -11.45 11.91
N ASP A 38 -14.72 -10.86 11.28
CA ASP A 38 -14.51 -9.84 10.25
C ASP A 38 -14.08 -8.49 10.83
N ALA A 39 -14.29 -8.30 12.14
CA ALA A 39 -13.92 -7.05 12.83
C ALA A 39 -12.56 -7.12 13.53
N ARG A 40 -11.77 -8.18 13.26
CA ARG A 40 -10.44 -8.27 13.85
C ARG A 40 -9.49 -7.23 13.27
N THR A 41 -8.41 -6.97 13.99
CA THR A 41 -7.35 -6.06 13.57
C THR A 41 -6.10 -6.85 13.20
N VAL A 42 -5.50 -6.52 12.07
CA VAL A 42 -4.30 -7.19 11.57
C VAL A 42 -3.20 -6.16 11.35
N TRP A 43 -2.00 -6.46 11.84
CA TRP A 43 -0.79 -5.66 11.61
C TRP A 43 0.06 -6.37 10.58
N MET A 44 0.43 -5.66 9.51
CA MET A 44 1.25 -6.21 8.43
C MET A 44 2.54 -5.41 8.28
N ALA A 45 3.63 -6.10 7.98
CA ALA A 45 4.94 -5.47 7.74
C ALA A 45 5.73 -6.28 6.73
N HIS A 46 6.83 -5.71 6.23
CA HIS A 46 7.74 -6.42 5.34
C HIS A 46 8.43 -7.56 6.11
N GLU A 47 8.59 -8.72 5.46
CA GLU A 47 9.17 -9.91 6.07
C GLU A 47 10.63 -9.69 6.51
N ASN A 48 11.36 -8.83 5.80
CA ASN A 48 12.75 -8.51 6.11
C ASN A 48 12.91 -7.35 7.10
N ASP A 49 11.82 -6.84 7.66
CA ASP A 49 11.87 -5.86 8.73
C ASP A 49 11.76 -6.58 10.08
N ASP A 50 12.88 -7.05 10.60
CA ASP A 50 12.94 -7.83 11.84
C ASP A 50 12.29 -7.13 13.04
N ARG A 51 12.23 -5.81 13.00
CA ARG A 51 11.68 -5.01 14.10
C ARG A 51 10.25 -4.58 13.89
N ALA A 52 9.75 -4.73 12.65
CA ALA A 52 8.43 -4.25 12.25
C ALA A 52 8.18 -2.82 12.76
N ARG A 53 9.14 -1.93 12.51
CA ARG A 53 9.11 -0.55 13.02
C ARG A 53 7.97 0.26 12.46
N PHE A 54 7.59 -0.02 11.22
CA PHE A 54 6.44 0.58 10.58
C PHE A 54 5.50 -0.52 10.14
N VAL A 55 4.24 -0.41 10.54
CA VAL A 55 3.24 -1.42 10.20
C VAL A 55 2.06 -0.78 9.49
N LEU A 56 1.48 -1.53 8.55
CA LEU A 56 0.19 -1.25 8.00
C LEU A 56 -0.85 -1.97 8.84
N VAL A 57 -1.77 -1.21 9.43
CA VAL A 57 -2.83 -1.77 10.28
C VAL A 57 -4.10 -1.87 9.46
N LEU A 58 -4.69 -3.06 9.39
CA LEU A 58 -5.98 -3.28 8.77
C LEU A 58 -7.03 -3.50 9.84
N LEU A 59 -8.01 -2.61 9.89
CA LEU A 59 -9.15 -2.69 10.81
C LEU A 59 -10.32 -3.23 10.02
N GLY A 60 -10.74 -4.47 10.31
CA GLY A 60 -11.84 -5.10 9.61
C GLY A 60 -13.21 -4.56 9.99
N GLY A 61 -14.23 -4.86 9.19
CA GLY A 61 -15.62 -4.51 9.48
C GLY A 61 -16.03 -3.09 9.14
N GLY A 62 -15.21 -2.39 8.38
CA GLY A 62 -15.51 -1.02 7.99
C GLY A 62 -16.30 -0.91 6.70
N PRO A 63 -16.60 0.34 6.29
CA PRO A 63 -17.14 0.61 4.97
C PRO A 63 -16.04 0.57 3.90
N ASP A 64 -16.43 0.57 2.63
CA ASP A 64 -15.50 0.89 1.57
C ASP A 64 -15.05 2.35 1.69
N HIS A 65 -13.79 2.59 1.32
CA HIS A 65 -13.24 3.93 1.28
C HIS A 65 -13.73 4.62 0.01
N ALA A 66 -14.42 5.75 0.17
CA ALA A 66 -14.88 6.57 -0.94
C ALA A 66 -13.96 7.79 -1.07
N GLN A 67 -13.26 7.87 -2.19
CA GLN A 67 -12.34 8.97 -2.45
C GLN A 67 -12.75 9.69 -3.73
N GLY A 68 -12.95 10.99 -3.65
CA GLY A 68 -13.27 11.81 -4.81
C GLY A 68 -12.13 11.81 -5.83
N LYS A 69 -12.48 12.00 -7.10
CA LYS A 69 -11.50 11.94 -8.20
C LYS A 69 -10.41 13.02 -8.11
N ASP A 70 -10.70 14.13 -7.43
CA ASP A 70 -9.75 15.23 -7.25
C ASP A 70 -8.96 15.12 -5.94
N ASP A 71 -9.22 14.09 -5.16
CA ASP A 71 -8.51 13.81 -3.92
C ASP A 71 -7.30 12.95 -4.23
N MET A 72 -6.11 13.49 -4.01
CA MET A 72 -4.82 12.83 -4.31
C MET A 72 -4.28 12.01 -3.15
N THR A 73 -5.06 11.82 -2.09
CA THR A 73 -4.60 11.07 -0.92
C THR A 73 -4.24 9.64 -1.31
N HIS A 74 -3.03 9.23 -0.98
CA HIS A 74 -2.53 7.90 -1.27
C HIS A 74 -1.33 7.59 -0.38
N TYR A 75 -0.89 6.35 -0.39
CA TYR A 75 0.38 5.95 0.20
C TYR A 75 1.10 5.03 -0.77
N GLY A 76 2.38 4.79 -0.57
CA GLY A 76 3.15 4.16 -1.60
C GLY A 76 4.24 3.23 -1.13
N PHE A 77 4.66 2.39 -2.07
CA PHE A 77 5.73 1.42 -1.91
C PHE A 77 6.76 1.64 -3.01
N ALA A 78 8.03 1.56 -2.64
CA ALA A 78 9.12 1.57 -3.61
C ALA A 78 9.31 0.16 -4.19
N VAL A 79 9.60 0.09 -5.48
CA VAL A 79 9.95 -1.16 -6.16
C VAL A 79 11.34 -1.04 -6.77
N PRO A 80 12.03 -2.18 -7.03
CA PRO A 80 13.44 -2.15 -7.45
C PRO A 80 13.71 -1.64 -8.86
N SER A 81 12.72 -1.64 -9.76
CA SER A 81 12.95 -1.27 -11.15
C SER A 81 11.72 -0.67 -11.83
N ARG A 82 11.94 0.00 -12.96
CA ARG A 82 10.86 0.46 -13.84
C ARG A 82 10.01 -0.71 -14.34
N ALA A 83 10.66 -1.83 -14.63
CA ALA A 83 9.96 -3.03 -15.09
C ALA A 83 8.97 -3.55 -14.04
N ASP A 84 9.31 -3.42 -12.76
CA ASP A 84 8.39 -3.80 -11.67
C ASP A 84 7.17 -2.89 -11.62
N VAL A 85 7.34 -1.58 -11.84
CA VAL A 85 6.21 -0.66 -11.94
C VAL A 85 5.29 -1.09 -13.10
N ASP A 86 5.86 -1.37 -14.25
CA ASP A 86 5.08 -1.78 -15.44
C ASP A 86 4.35 -3.10 -15.19
N ALA A 87 5.00 -4.06 -14.54
CA ALA A 87 4.39 -5.36 -14.23
C ALA A 87 3.20 -5.22 -13.26
N ILE A 88 3.34 -4.37 -12.25
CA ILE A 88 2.24 -4.09 -11.31
C ILE A 88 1.09 -3.40 -12.02
N ALA A 89 1.38 -2.43 -12.88
CA ALA A 89 0.35 -1.75 -13.65
C ALA A 89 -0.41 -2.71 -14.57
N GLU A 90 0.30 -3.63 -15.24
CA GLU A 90 -0.32 -4.63 -16.10
C GLU A 90 -1.21 -5.59 -15.31
N ARG A 91 -0.74 -6.05 -14.14
CA ARG A 91 -1.55 -6.85 -13.24
C ARG A 91 -2.80 -6.09 -12.79
N GLY A 92 -2.63 -4.84 -12.38
CA GLY A 92 -3.74 -4.00 -11.95
C GLY A 92 -4.77 -3.78 -13.08
N ARG A 93 -4.29 -3.61 -14.31
CA ARG A 93 -5.17 -3.48 -15.49
C ARG A 93 -5.99 -4.75 -15.68
N ARG A 94 -5.36 -5.92 -15.64
CA ARG A 94 -6.06 -7.20 -15.79
C ARG A 94 -7.11 -7.44 -14.70
N GLU A 95 -6.83 -6.97 -13.49
CA GLU A 95 -7.71 -7.16 -12.33
C GLU A 95 -8.73 -6.03 -12.16
N GLY A 96 -8.71 -5.04 -13.03
CA GLY A 96 -9.61 -3.89 -12.93
C GLY A 96 -9.28 -2.93 -11.79
N ARG A 97 -8.02 -2.90 -11.34
CA ARG A 97 -7.57 -2.11 -10.19
C ARG A 97 -6.73 -0.90 -10.57
N LEU A 98 -6.24 -0.83 -11.81
CA LEU A 98 -5.31 0.24 -12.21
C LEU A 98 -5.99 1.60 -12.09
N PHE A 99 -5.35 2.51 -11.37
CA PHE A 99 -5.86 3.87 -11.14
C PHE A 99 -5.05 4.93 -11.87
N TRP A 100 -3.71 4.87 -11.76
CA TRP A 100 -2.80 5.70 -12.55
C TRP A 100 -1.93 4.82 -13.42
N GLU A 101 -1.95 5.10 -14.72
CA GLU A 101 -1.03 4.48 -15.67
C GLU A 101 0.41 4.83 -15.32
N PRO A 102 1.39 3.97 -15.66
CA PRO A 102 2.79 4.31 -15.44
C PRO A 102 3.18 5.63 -16.08
N GLN A 103 3.83 6.50 -15.31
CA GLN A 103 4.25 7.82 -15.75
C GLN A 103 5.58 8.20 -15.10
N GLU A 104 6.41 8.91 -15.87
CA GLU A 104 7.63 9.50 -15.37
C GLU A 104 7.38 10.93 -14.92
N PHE A 105 7.80 11.24 -13.71
CA PHE A 105 7.76 12.60 -13.19
C PHE A 105 9.19 13.08 -12.89
N PRO A 106 9.43 14.39 -12.90
CA PRO A 106 10.75 14.92 -12.53
C PRO A 106 11.13 14.52 -11.10
N PRO A 107 12.43 14.43 -10.79
CA PRO A 107 12.85 14.21 -9.41
C PRO A 107 12.21 15.23 -8.46
N PRO A 108 11.83 14.83 -7.23
CA PRO A 108 12.11 13.54 -6.60
C PRO A 108 11.03 12.46 -6.84
N THR A 109 10.05 12.71 -7.65
CA THR A 109 8.86 11.84 -7.75
C THR A 109 9.13 10.50 -8.46
N GLY A 110 9.83 10.53 -9.60
CA GLY A 110 10.24 9.30 -10.29
C GLY A 110 9.17 8.65 -11.15
N TYR A 111 9.35 7.37 -11.43
CA TYR A 111 8.47 6.57 -12.30
C TYR A 111 7.49 5.78 -11.44
N LEU A 112 6.20 5.92 -11.69
CA LEU A 112 5.19 5.35 -10.81
C LEU A 112 3.90 4.96 -11.55
N CYS A 113 3.15 4.07 -10.89
CA CYS A 113 1.75 3.79 -11.20
C CYS A 113 0.97 3.72 -9.89
N ALA A 114 -0.34 3.59 -9.96
CA ALA A 114 -1.16 3.37 -8.77
C ALA A 114 -2.29 2.40 -9.07
N VAL A 115 -2.67 1.63 -8.05
CA VAL A 115 -3.79 0.70 -8.09
C VAL A 115 -4.73 0.99 -6.92
N ARG A 116 -5.98 0.51 -7.02
CA ARG A 116 -6.91 0.53 -5.90
C ARG A 116 -6.84 -0.80 -5.17
N ASP A 117 -6.83 -0.74 -3.84
CA ASP A 117 -6.96 -1.94 -3.04
C ASP A 117 -8.44 -2.43 -3.00
N PRO A 118 -8.73 -3.59 -2.37
CA PRO A 118 -10.11 -4.11 -2.34
C PRO A 118 -11.14 -3.20 -1.67
N SER A 119 -10.71 -2.27 -0.82
CA SER A 119 -11.60 -1.31 -0.15
C SER A 119 -11.64 0.07 -0.79
N GLY A 120 -10.86 0.30 -1.85
CA GLY A 120 -10.86 1.56 -2.59
C GLY A 120 -9.74 2.52 -2.23
N TYR A 121 -8.79 2.14 -1.39
CA TYR A 121 -7.61 2.95 -1.11
C TYR A 121 -6.66 2.95 -2.30
N ILE A 122 -6.03 4.09 -2.54
CA ILE A 122 -5.09 4.26 -3.65
C ILE A 122 -3.68 4.00 -3.16
N ILE A 123 -2.97 3.12 -3.87
CA ILE A 123 -1.61 2.72 -3.53
C ILE A 123 -0.71 2.96 -4.72
N GLU A 124 0.34 3.77 -4.51
CA GLU A 124 1.35 4.07 -5.50
C GLU A 124 2.49 3.05 -5.41
N PHE A 125 3.00 2.63 -6.57
CA PHE A 125 4.24 1.86 -6.67
C PHE A 125 5.22 2.66 -7.50
N SER A 126 6.42 2.93 -6.96
CA SER A 126 7.35 3.86 -7.58
C SER A 126 8.77 3.33 -7.62
N PHE A 127 9.50 3.79 -8.64
CA PHE A 127 10.93 3.56 -8.80
C PHE A 127 11.64 4.89 -8.96
N GLY A 128 12.77 5.05 -8.27
CA GLY A 128 13.65 6.20 -8.44
C GLY A 128 13.38 7.35 -7.50
N GLN A 129 12.54 7.17 -6.49
CA GLN A 129 12.36 8.18 -5.45
C GLN A 129 13.56 8.15 -4.49
N PRO A 130 14.26 9.28 -4.30
CA PRO A 130 15.40 9.33 -3.37
C PRO A 130 14.88 9.44 -1.93
N LEU A 131 14.77 8.32 -1.24
CA LEU A 131 14.37 8.30 0.16
C LEU A 131 15.61 8.41 1.04
N GLY A 132 15.51 9.24 2.08
CA GLY A 132 16.62 9.53 2.97
C GLY A 132 17.31 10.85 2.61
N ARG A 133 18.06 11.37 3.56
CA ARG A 133 18.59 12.74 3.47
C ARG A 133 19.69 12.94 2.44
N ASN A 134 20.41 11.88 2.10
CA ASN A 134 21.59 11.94 1.25
C ASN A 134 21.41 11.19 -0.07
N ARG A 135 20.20 11.05 -0.54
CA ARG A 135 19.90 10.41 -1.82
C ARG A 135 19.39 11.38 -2.86
#